data_3c3d63b46ae5e500c5b26858a7bb2ea4
#
_entry.id   3c3d63b46ae5e500c5b26858a7bb2ea4
#
_cell.length_a   1.000
_cell.length_b   1.000
_cell.length_c   1.000
_cell.angle_alpha   90.00
_cell.angle_beta   90.00
_cell.angle_gamma   90.00
#
_symmetry.space_group_name_H-M   'P 1'
#
loop_
_entity.id
_entity.type
_entity.pdbx_description
1 polymer ?
#
loop_
_entity_poly.entity_id
_entity_poly.type
_entity_poly.pdbx_seq_one_letter_code
_entity_poly.pdbx_strand_id
1 'polypeptide(L)'
;MNFRNYFLLILLCLPCIVQAKNITITRLTCEMQEGFVVVEGAPRLGWVMESPENGTRQSAYEIDIREAFTGRLIWNSGKVNSSQSQLIATEGVNIASDTPFNYSWRVRVWDETDTPSEWSREAKFRAVSSKYSEGKWIGAITRQNAH
;
A
#
# COMPACT_ATOMS: atom_id res chain seq x y z
N MET A 1 -10.44 35.08 -62.94
CA MET A 1 -10.00 35.31 -61.59
C MET A 1 -10.58 34.19 -60.71
N ASN A 2 -9.81 33.15 -60.45
CA ASN A 2 -10.32 31.90 -59.84
C ASN A 2 -10.16 31.94 -58.33
N PHE A 3 -11.25 32.08 -57.62
CA PHE A 3 -11.29 31.90 -56.17
C PHE A 3 -11.38 30.39 -55.89
N ARG A 4 -10.27 29.77 -55.52
CA ARG A 4 -10.24 28.42 -54.99
C ARG A 4 -10.66 28.45 -53.50
N ASN A 5 -11.83 27.90 -53.23
CA ASN A 5 -12.33 27.64 -51.89
C ASN A 5 -11.40 26.64 -51.20
N TYR A 6 -10.59 27.11 -50.24
CA TYR A 6 -9.92 26.25 -49.27
C TYR A 6 -10.92 25.90 -48.18
N PHE A 7 -11.52 24.72 -48.32
CA PHE A 7 -12.29 24.13 -47.22
C PHE A 7 -11.30 23.69 -46.13
N LEU A 8 -11.13 24.53 -45.12
CA LEU A 8 -10.29 24.22 -43.96
C LEU A 8 -11.06 23.19 -43.14
N LEU A 9 -10.71 21.92 -43.27
CA LEU A 9 -11.22 20.83 -42.42
C LEU A 9 -10.61 20.97 -41.05
N ILE A 10 -11.27 21.71 -40.16
CA ILE A 10 -10.92 21.75 -38.75
C ILE A 10 -11.32 20.40 -38.15
N LEU A 11 -10.36 19.50 -38.05
CA LEU A 11 -10.49 18.25 -37.30
C LEU A 11 -10.62 18.61 -35.84
N LEU A 12 -11.85 18.68 -35.33
CA LEU A 12 -12.17 18.90 -33.94
C LEU A 12 -11.71 17.64 -33.16
N CYS A 13 -10.48 17.67 -32.67
CA CYS A 13 -10.01 16.68 -31.74
C CYS A 13 -10.76 16.89 -30.41
N LEU A 14 -11.91 16.21 -30.24
CA LEU A 14 -12.61 16.17 -28.98
C LEU A 14 -11.64 15.52 -27.95
N PRO A 15 -11.24 16.24 -26.90
CA PRO A 15 -10.53 15.58 -25.81
C PRO A 15 -11.45 14.50 -25.25
N CYS A 16 -11.06 13.26 -25.39
CA CYS A 16 -11.69 12.15 -24.69
C CYS A 16 -11.43 12.42 -23.20
N ILE A 17 -12.41 13.03 -22.53
CA ILE A 17 -12.38 13.19 -21.06
C ILE A 17 -12.57 11.78 -20.52
N VAL A 18 -11.46 11.08 -20.31
CA VAL A 18 -11.45 9.86 -19.52
C VAL A 18 -11.81 10.30 -18.10
N GLN A 19 -13.05 10.11 -17.76
CA GLN A 19 -13.52 10.38 -16.40
C GLN A 19 -12.92 9.30 -15.52
N ALA A 20 -11.92 9.67 -14.75
CA ALA A 20 -11.33 8.75 -13.78
C ALA A 20 -12.43 8.28 -12.84
N LYS A 21 -12.65 6.99 -12.77
CA LYS A 21 -13.54 6.39 -11.77
C LYS A 21 -12.94 6.73 -10.40
N ASN A 22 -13.72 7.39 -9.55
CA ASN A 22 -13.27 7.77 -8.21
C ASN A 22 -13.22 6.55 -7.30
N ILE A 23 -12.21 5.71 -7.46
CA ILE A 23 -11.93 4.66 -6.50
C ILE A 23 -11.28 5.29 -5.27
N THR A 24 -11.86 5.03 -4.10
CA THR A 24 -11.34 5.46 -2.81
C THR A 24 -10.92 4.23 -2.01
N ILE A 25 -9.73 4.27 -1.43
CA ILE A 25 -9.26 3.23 -0.53
C ILE A 25 -9.60 3.67 0.89
N THR A 26 -10.53 2.97 1.54
CA THR A 26 -11.14 3.40 2.80
C THR A 26 -10.55 2.73 4.01
N ARG A 27 -10.09 1.50 3.89
CA ARG A 27 -9.54 0.70 4.97
C ARG A 27 -8.18 0.13 4.60
N LEU A 28 -7.23 0.24 5.51
CA LEU A 28 -5.90 -0.36 5.39
C LEU A 28 -5.66 -1.29 6.58
N THR A 29 -5.19 -2.50 6.31
CA THR A 29 -4.90 -3.51 7.33
C THR A 29 -3.48 -4.04 7.20
N CYS A 30 -2.86 -4.31 8.33
CA CYS A 30 -1.60 -5.01 8.45
C CYS A 30 -1.85 -6.22 9.34
N GLU A 31 -1.53 -7.44 8.87
CA GLU A 31 -1.87 -8.71 9.53
C GLU A 31 -3.37 -8.78 9.91
N MET A 32 -4.25 -8.33 9.01
CA MET A 32 -5.70 -8.24 9.20
C MET A 32 -6.17 -7.27 10.30
N GLN A 33 -5.28 -6.45 10.86
CA GLN A 33 -5.60 -5.48 11.90
C GLN A 33 -5.50 -4.06 11.36
N GLU A 34 -6.36 -3.17 11.83
CA GLU A 34 -6.30 -1.73 11.54
C GLU A 34 -5.47 -1.00 12.60
N GLY A 35 -4.99 0.19 12.24
CA GLY A 35 -4.24 1.04 13.12
C GLY A 35 -2.75 0.73 13.15
N PHE A 36 -2.12 0.96 14.30
CA PHE A 36 -0.70 0.71 14.48
C PHE A 36 -0.45 -0.72 14.93
N VAL A 37 0.16 -1.51 14.07
CA VAL A 37 0.38 -2.95 14.29
C VAL A 37 1.87 -3.22 14.49
N VAL A 38 2.20 -4.15 15.38
CA VAL A 38 3.56 -4.66 15.56
C VAL A 38 3.65 -6.01 14.86
N VAL A 39 4.62 -6.17 13.97
CA VAL A 39 4.81 -7.38 13.17
C VAL A 39 6.21 -7.94 13.36
N GLU A 40 6.34 -9.23 13.18
CA GLU A 40 7.62 -9.92 13.10
C GLU A 40 7.96 -10.16 11.62
N GLY A 41 9.03 -9.51 11.15
CA GLY A 41 9.45 -9.61 9.76
C GLY A 41 8.57 -8.84 8.78
N ALA A 42 8.44 -9.37 7.55
CA ALA A 42 7.70 -8.74 6.46
C ALA A 42 6.18 -8.86 6.68
N PRO A 43 5.42 -7.75 6.68
CA PRO A 43 3.99 -7.77 6.95
C PRO A 43 3.19 -8.32 5.77
N ARG A 44 1.98 -8.81 6.07
CA ARG A 44 0.94 -9.01 5.07
C ARG A 44 -0.05 -7.85 5.13
N LEU A 45 -0.26 -7.22 4.00
CA LEU A 45 -1.05 -6.00 3.87
C LEU A 45 -2.40 -6.27 3.23
N GLY A 46 -3.36 -5.43 3.52
CA GLY A 46 -4.69 -5.52 2.93
C GLY A 46 -5.40 -4.19 2.90
N TRP A 47 -6.39 -4.06 2.02
CA TRP A 47 -7.21 -2.86 1.89
C TRP A 47 -8.62 -3.17 1.43
N VAL A 48 -9.50 -2.20 1.63
CA VAL A 48 -10.85 -2.16 1.07
C VAL A 48 -10.95 -0.94 0.18
N MET A 49 -11.49 -1.14 -1.01
CA MET A 49 -11.79 -0.06 -1.93
C MET A 49 -13.29 0.17 -2.02
N GLU A 50 -13.68 1.40 -2.26
CA GLU A 50 -15.05 1.83 -2.55
C GLU A 50 -15.07 2.61 -3.85
N SER A 51 -16.15 2.46 -4.61
CA SER A 51 -16.41 3.23 -5.81
C SER A 51 -17.89 3.63 -5.85
N PRO A 52 -18.21 4.85 -6.29
CA PRO A 52 -19.59 5.26 -6.50
C PRO A 52 -20.25 4.51 -7.67
N GLU A 53 -19.46 3.89 -8.55
CA GLU A 53 -19.93 3.12 -9.67
C GLU A 53 -20.06 1.64 -9.32
N ASN A 54 -21.25 1.07 -9.59
CA ASN A 54 -21.48 -0.35 -9.41
C ASN A 54 -20.62 -1.18 -10.37
N GLY A 55 -20.08 -2.28 -9.85
CA GLY A 55 -19.32 -3.25 -10.65
C GLY A 55 -17.86 -2.88 -10.90
N THR A 56 -17.35 -1.78 -10.35
CA THR A 56 -15.93 -1.45 -10.39
C THR A 56 -15.10 -2.54 -9.72
N ARG A 57 -14.08 -3.02 -10.43
CA ARG A 57 -13.20 -4.09 -9.95
C ARG A 57 -11.76 -3.66 -10.01
N GLN A 58 -10.97 -4.09 -9.05
CA GLN A 58 -9.53 -3.95 -9.09
C GLN A 58 -8.94 -4.88 -10.15
N SER A 59 -8.08 -4.33 -11.01
CA SER A 59 -7.27 -5.10 -11.97
C SER A 59 -5.81 -5.20 -11.56
N ALA A 60 -5.30 -4.20 -10.84
CA ALA A 60 -3.93 -4.15 -10.37
C ALA A 60 -3.81 -3.33 -9.09
N TYR A 61 -2.66 -3.44 -8.45
CA TYR A 61 -2.28 -2.60 -7.30
C TYR A 61 -0.79 -2.24 -7.34
N GLU A 62 -0.43 -1.25 -6.55
CA GLU A 62 0.96 -0.90 -6.25
C GLU A 62 1.06 -0.44 -4.80
N ILE A 63 2.08 -0.92 -4.10
CA ILE A 63 2.31 -0.66 -2.68
C ILE A 63 3.66 0.03 -2.51
N ASP A 64 3.69 1.09 -1.70
CA ASP A 64 4.90 1.71 -1.17
C ASP A 64 5.04 1.40 0.31
N ILE A 65 6.24 1.00 0.74
CA ILE A 65 6.63 0.94 2.14
C ILE A 65 7.79 1.91 2.35
N ARG A 66 7.67 2.76 3.35
CA ARG A 66 8.61 3.81 3.68
C ARG A 66 9.01 3.75 5.15
N GLU A 67 10.20 4.25 5.42
CA GLU A 67 10.63 4.55 6.78
C GLU A 67 9.78 5.71 7.33
N ALA A 68 9.09 5.50 8.45
CA ALA A 68 8.07 6.45 8.91
C ALA A 68 8.64 7.81 9.36
N PHE A 69 9.90 7.87 9.75
CA PHE A 69 10.53 9.10 10.22
C PHE A 69 11.15 9.92 9.08
N THR A 70 11.88 9.28 8.17
CA THR A 70 12.61 9.95 7.09
C THR A 70 11.82 10.06 5.79
N GLY A 71 10.76 9.25 5.64
CA GLY A 71 10.01 9.10 4.39
C GLY A 71 10.77 8.33 3.30
N ARG A 72 11.96 7.79 3.60
CA ARG A 72 12.78 7.04 2.65
C ARG A 72 12.03 5.81 2.16
N LEU A 73 11.94 5.65 0.85
CA LEU A 73 11.35 4.45 0.24
C LEU A 73 12.21 3.22 0.59
N ILE A 74 11.58 2.24 1.21
CA ILE A 74 12.21 0.95 1.56
C ILE A 74 11.90 -0.09 0.51
N TRP A 75 10.66 -0.08 0.02
CA TRP A 75 10.19 -1.06 -0.93
C TRP A 75 9.00 -0.53 -1.72
N ASN A 76 8.93 -0.92 -2.99
CA ASN A 76 7.80 -0.68 -3.86
C ASN A 76 7.52 -1.96 -4.64
N SER A 77 6.26 -2.37 -4.68
CA SER A 77 5.85 -3.60 -5.39
C SER A 77 5.92 -3.44 -6.92
N GLY A 78 6.00 -2.21 -7.43
CA GLY A 78 5.60 -1.92 -8.79
C GLY A 78 4.11 -2.21 -9.01
N LYS A 79 3.65 -2.04 -10.24
CA LYS A 79 2.29 -2.40 -10.63
C LYS A 79 2.16 -3.92 -10.73
N VAL A 80 1.36 -4.51 -9.85
CA VAL A 80 1.06 -5.95 -9.80
C VAL A 80 -0.34 -6.19 -10.36
N ASN A 81 -0.45 -6.94 -11.45
CA ASN A 81 -1.74 -7.30 -12.04
C ASN A 81 -2.42 -8.38 -11.18
N SER A 82 -3.33 -7.96 -10.33
CA SER A 82 -4.07 -8.83 -9.42
C SER A 82 -5.31 -8.14 -8.88
N SER A 83 -6.39 -8.88 -8.72
CA SER A 83 -7.60 -8.44 -8.02
C SER A 83 -7.57 -8.72 -6.52
N GLN A 84 -6.49 -9.35 -6.03
CA GLN A 84 -6.32 -9.63 -4.61
C GLN A 84 -6.07 -8.33 -3.84
N SER A 85 -6.74 -8.16 -2.71
CA SER A 85 -6.61 -6.98 -1.83
C SER A 85 -6.45 -7.34 -0.36
N GLN A 86 -6.28 -8.62 -0.05
CA GLN A 86 -6.14 -9.10 1.33
C GLN A 86 -4.95 -10.04 1.45
N LEU A 87 -4.26 -9.97 2.58
CA LEU A 87 -3.11 -10.83 2.91
C LEU A 87 -2.01 -10.82 1.83
N ILE A 88 -1.77 -9.65 1.26
CA ILE A 88 -0.71 -9.45 0.27
C ILE A 88 0.65 -9.58 0.97
N ALA A 89 1.40 -10.61 0.63
CA ALA A 89 2.75 -10.78 1.14
C ALA A 89 3.69 -9.71 0.55
N THR A 90 4.50 -9.10 1.40
CA THR A 90 5.52 -8.12 1.00
C THR A 90 6.87 -8.83 0.84
N GLU A 91 6.94 -9.74 -0.12
CA GLU A 91 8.15 -10.51 -0.36
C GLU A 91 9.32 -9.61 -0.80
N GLY A 92 10.51 -9.92 -0.29
CA GLY A 92 11.72 -9.17 -0.61
C GLY A 92 11.84 -7.81 0.11
N VAL A 93 10.92 -7.45 0.98
CA VAL A 93 11.08 -6.29 1.84
C VAL A 93 12.22 -6.52 2.81
N ASN A 94 13.29 -5.75 2.67
CA ASN A 94 14.38 -5.75 3.63
C ASN A 94 14.00 -4.87 4.83
N ILE A 95 13.32 -5.46 5.79
CA ILE A 95 12.99 -4.80 7.06
C ILE A 95 14.18 -4.98 7.99
N ALA A 96 14.73 -3.88 8.48
CA ALA A 96 15.85 -3.90 9.41
C ALA A 96 15.50 -4.74 10.64
N SER A 97 16.22 -5.86 10.81
CA SER A 97 15.90 -6.87 11.82
C SER A 97 16.52 -6.61 13.19
N ASP A 98 17.49 -5.70 13.28
CA ASP A 98 18.32 -5.56 14.50
C ASP A 98 17.79 -4.55 15.52
N THR A 99 16.88 -3.67 15.12
CA THR A 99 16.20 -2.72 16.02
C THR A 99 14.75 -2.56 15.61
N PRO A 100 13.82 -2.42 16.57
CA PRO A 100 12.43 -2.13 16.26
C PRO A 100 12.31 -0.83 15.47
N PHE A 101 11.75 -0.88 14.28
CA PHE A 101 11.64 0.28 13.41
C PHE A 101 10.21 0.54 12.97
N ASN A 102 9.85 1.82 12.83
CA ASN A 102 8.52 2.21 12.39
C ASN A 102 8.52 2.46 10.90
N TYR A 103 7.54 1.89 10.23
CA TYR A 103 7.29 2.03 8.80
C TYR A 103 5.93 2.65 8.55
N SER A 104 5.78 3.33 7.43
CA SER A 104 4.51 3.70 6.84
C SER A 104 4.33 2.99 5.51
N TRP A 105 3.10 2.76 5.13
CA TRP A 105 2.79 2.19 3.84
C TRP A 105 1.50 2.78 3.28
N ARG A 106 1.38 2.73 1.96
CA ARG A 106 0.22 3.17 1.21
C ARG A 106 0.05 2.31 -0.02
N VAL A 107 -1.13 2.32 -0.59
CA VAL A 107 -1.46 1.58 -1.80
C VAL A 107 -2.25 2.44 -2.76
N ARG A 108 -2.11 2.19 -4.05
CA ARG A 108 -3.03 2.61 -5.10
C ARG A 108 -3.47 1.40 -5.91
N VAL A 109 -4.62 1.49 -6.52
CA VAL A 109 -5.20 0.40 -7.31
C VAL A 109 -5.56 0.90 -8.70
N TRP A 110 -5.67 -0.01 -9.65
CA TRP A 110 -6.19 0.24 -10.98
C TRP A 110 -7.53 -0.46 -11.12
N ASP A 111 -8.45 0.16 -11.83
CA ASP A 111 -9.71 -0.45 -12.20
C ASP A 111 -9.59 -1.37 -13.43
N GLU A 112 -10.70 -1.93 -13.87
CA GLU A 112 -10.78 -2.79 -15.05
C GLU A 112 -10.49 -2.05 -16.38
N THR A 113 -10.46 -0.72 -16.38
CA THR A 113 -10.09 0.12 -17.53
C THR A 113 -8.63 0.57 -17.49
N ASP A 114 -7.85 0.02 -16.57
CA ASP A 114 -6.44 0.38 -16.33
C ASP A 114 -6.24 1.83 -15.85
N THR A 115 -7.27 2.41 -15.21
CA THR A 115 -7.21 3.76 -14.65
C THR A 115 -6.79 3.69 -13.18
N PRO A 116 -5.70 4.38 -12.76
CA PRO A 116 -5.23 4.35 -11.38
C PRO A 116 -6.12 5.21 -10.47
N SER A 117 -6.27 4.77 -9.23
CA SER A 117 -6.76 5.60 -8.14
C SER A 117 -5.70 6.59 -7.68
N GLU A 118 -6.09 7.56 -6.86
CA GLU A 118 -5.15 8.25 -5.98
C GLU A 118 -4.51 7.26 -4.99
N TRP A 119 -3.37 7.65 -4.43
CA TRP A 119 -2.77 6.91 -3.32
C TRP A 119 -3.68 6.95 -2.10
N SER A 120 -3.77 5.86 -1.38
CA SER A 120 -4.43 5.83 -0.08
C SER A 120 -3.75 6.78 0.92
N ARG A 121 -4.43 7.06 2.03
CA ARG A 121 -3.76 7.56 3.23
C ARG A 121 -2.65 6.59 3.64
N GLU A 122 -1.71 7.06 4.45
CA GLU A 122 -0.69 6.19 5.04
C GLU A 122 -1.24 5.44 6.26
N ALA A 123 -0.88 4.17 6.35
CA ALA A 123 -1.00 3.39 7.56
C ALA A 123 0.40 3.06 8.10
N LYS A 124 0.52 2.77 9.39
CA LYS A 124 1.81 2.57 10.05
C LYS A 124 1.89 1.21 10.72
N PHE A 125 3.07 0.63 10.72
CA PHE A 125 3.39 -0.56 11.48
C PHE A 125 4.79 -0.48 12.07
N ARG A 126 5.06 -1.30 13.08
CA ARG A 126 6.39 -1.50 13.63
C ARG A 126 6.85 -2.91 13.30
N ALA A 127 8.00 -3.04 12.70
CA ALA A 127 8.65 -4.33 12.55
C ALA A 127 9.62 -4.57 13.73
N VAL A 128 9.61 -5.78 14.23
CA VAL A 128 10.52 -6.26 15.26
C VAL A 128 11.25 -7.51 14.76
N SER A 129 12.46 -7.73 15.25
CA SER A 129 13.19 -8.96 14.95
C SER A 129 12.69 -10.09 15.82
N SER A 130 12.69 -11.31 15.28
CA SER A 130 12.45 -12.55 16.04
C SER A 130 13.36 -12.71 17.25
N LYS A 131 14.54 -12.12 17.21
CA LYS A 131 15.46 -12.12 18.36
C LYS A 131 14.89 -11.41 19.60
N TYR A 132 13.92 -10.50 19.42
CA TYR A 132 13.27 -9.80 20.52
C TYR A 132 11.98 -10.50 20.99
N SER A 133 11.43 -11.42 20.19
CA SER A 133 10.27 -12.22 20.59
C SER A 133 10.65 -13.40 21.50
N GLU A 134 11.90 -13.83 21.47
CA GLU A 134 12.45 -14.76 22.47
C GLU A 134 12.70 -14.02 23.80
N GLY A 135 11.64 -13.54 24.42
CA GLY A 135 11.67 -12.97 25.75
C GLY A 135 12.22 -14.00 26.73
N LYS A 136 13.53 -13.91 27.02
CA LYS A 136 14.12 -14.66 28.09
C LYS A 136 13.46 -14.18 29.39
N TRP A 137 12.53 -14.97 29.92
CA TRP A 137 11.96 -14.69 31.23
C TRP A 137 13.11 -14.58 32.22
N ILE A 138 13.38 -13.39 32.71
CA ILE A 138 14.27 -13.20 33.85
C ILE A 138 13.46 -13.70 35.02
N GLY A 139 13.65 -14.99 35.33
CA GLY A 139 13.06 -15.58 36.52
C GLY A 139 13.41 -14.74 37.73
N ALA A 140 12.42 -14.37 38.55
CA ALA A 140 12.65 -13.70 39.79
C ALA A 140 13.64 -14.55 40.61
N ILE A 141 14.77 -13.96 40.98
CA ILE A 141 15.71 -14.61 41.90
C ILE A 141 15.01 -14.66 43.23
N THR A 142 14.40 -15.78 43.54
CA THR A 142 13.91 -16.04 44.91
C THR A 142 15.13 -16.14 45.79
N ARG A 143 15.38 -15.11 46.63
CA ARG A 143 16.35 -15.21 47.69
C ARG A 143 15.82 -16.26 48.66
N GLN A 144 16.39 -17.47 48.60
CA GLN A 144 16.28 -18.42 49.70
C GLN A 144 17.10 -17.84 50.82
N ASN A 145 16.42 -17.48 51.91
CA ASN A 145 17.04 -17.10 53.18
C ASN A 145 17.86 -18.31 53.67
N ALA A 146 19.18 -18.11 53.72
CA ALA A 146 20.04 -19.01 54.46
C ALA A 146 19.76 -18.82 55.97
N HIS A 147 19.44 -19.90 56.65
CA HIS A 147 19.48 -20.02 58.09
C HIS A 147 20.90 -20.30 58.55
#